data_be6c6fbe61707954fe2ad468b99b397f
#
_entry.id   be6c6fbe61707954fe2ad468b99b397f
#
_cell.length_a   1.000
_cell.length_b   1.000
_cell.length_c   1.000
_cell.angle_alpha   90.00
_cell.angle_beta   90.00
_cell.angle_gamma   90.00
#
_symmetry.space_group_name_H-M   'P 1'
#
loop_
_entity.id
_entity.type
_entity.pdbx_description
1 polymer ?
#
loop_
_entity_poly.entity_id
_entity_poly.type
_entity_poly.pdbx_seq_one_letter_code
_entity_poly.pdbx_strand_id
1 'polypeptide(L)'
;LIAIRQTLLGTRTVEEGAKALQAFRNAVRMIKSDNDSASEKGELAELMQDAEAIGTRIELFGELPEETDLRKVFLIAIRECLTNGVRHADATLIHAEIVRKNKNILLYIMDNGKPPEGVVVPKGGLLNLLRYVADCGGKMKIESLPQYVLSIELPSKNGEIEKE
;
A
#
# COMPACT_ATOMS: atom_id res chain seq x y z
N LEU A 1 13.55 14.47 -1.70
CA LEU A 1 12.40 13.82 -2.36
C LEU A 1 12.57 13.75 -3.87
N ILE A 2 12.87 14.87 -4.55
CA ILE A 2 13.24 14.90 -5.98
C ILE A 2 14.44 13.97 -6.24
N ALA A 3 15.44 13.97 -5.36
CA ALA A 3 16.62 13.11 -5.47
C ALA A 3 16.28 11.61 -5.44
N ILE A 4 15.30 11.18 -4.62
CA ILE A 4 14.86 9.78 -4.58
C ILE A 4 14.29 9.35 -5.93
N ARG A 5 13.42 10.17 -6.53
CA ARG A 5 12.82 9.86 -7.82
C ARG A 5 13.87 9.82 -8.94
N GLN A 6 14.77 10.82 -8.99
CA GLN A 6 15.85 10.85 -9.97
C GLN A 6 16.75 9.62 -9.86
N THR A 7 17.04 9.18 -8.64
CA THR A 7 17.80 7.97 -8.36
C THR A 7 17.09 6.73 -8.90
N LEU A 8 15.79 6.61 -8.64
CA LEU A 8 14.97 5.48 -9.10
C LEU A 8 14.77 5.46 -10.63
N LEU A 9 14.89 6.63 -11.29
CA LEU A 9 14.82 6.74 -12.74
C LEU A 9 16.19 6.49 -13.45
N GLY A 10 17.19 5.99 -12.71
CA GLY A 10 18.49 5.61 -13.28
C GLY A 10 19.48 6.75 -13.45
N THR A 11 19.20 7.94 -12.88
CA THR A 11 20.14 9.08 -12.89
C THR A 11 21.22 8.98 -11.80
N ARG A 12 21.07 8.01 -10.89
CA ARG A 12 22.03 7.66 -9.83
C ARG A 12 22.13 6.14 -9.69
N THR A 13 23.03 5.66 -8.83
CA THR A 13 23.22 4.22 -8.62
C THR A 13 22.03 3.58 -7.88
N VAL A 14 21.79 2.29 -8.16
CA VAL A 14 20.73 1.51 -7.50
C VAL A 14 20.93 1.49 -5.98
N GLU A 15 22.18 1.49 -5.51
CA GLU A 15 22.51 1.51 -4.08
C GLU A 15 22.12 2.82 -3.40
N GLU A 16 22.35 3.96 -4.06
CA GLU A 16 21.90 5.27 -3.55
C GLU A 16 20.38 5.38 -3.53
N GLY A 17 19.69 4.80 -4.52
CA GLY A 17 18.25 4.69 -4.56
C GLY A 17 17.69 3.86 -3.39
N ALA A 18 18.32 2.74 -3.11
CA ALA A 18 17.93 1.88 -1.99
C ALA A 18 18.12 2.57 -0.63
N LYS A 19 19.25 3.28 -0.44
CA LYS A 19 19.53 4.07 0.78
C LYS A 19 18.52 5.21 0.95
N ALA A 20 18.23 5.94 -0.13
CA ALA A 20 17.26 7.03 -0.11
C ALA A 20 15.84 6.53 0.22
N LEU A 21 15.44 5.38 -0.34
CA LEU A 21 14.16 4.75 -0.05
C LEU A 21 14.08 4.23 1.40
N GLN A 22 15.19 3.68 1.92
CA GLN A 22 15.25 3.25 3.32
C GLN A 22 15.18 4.44 4.28
N ALA A 23 15.84 5.56 3.96
CA ALA A 23 15.74 6.81 4.72
C ALA A 23 14.30 7.35 4.73
N PHE A 24 13.61 7.30 3.59
CA PHE A 24 12.19 7.65 3.48
C PHE A 24 11.31 6.74 4.35
N ARG A 25 11.49 5.42 4.30
CA ARG A 25 10.79 4.47 5.17
C ARG A 25 11.03 4.75 6.65
N ASN A 26 12.25 5.06 7.03
CA ASN A 26 12.60 5.37 8.41
C ASN A 26 11.97 6.69 8.87
N ALA A 27 12.00 7.72 8.03
CA ALA A 27 11.34 9.00 8.30
C ALA A 27 9.83 8.82 8.50
N VAL A 28 9.16 8.05 7.63
CA VAL A 28 7.74 7.72 7.77
C VAL A 28 7.44 6.94 9.05
N ARG A 29 8.34 6.04 9.49
CA ARG A 29 8.20 5.34 10.78
C ARG A 29 8.38 6.25 11.99
N MET A 30 9.35 7.20 11.94
CA MET A 30 9.59 8.14 13.03
C MET A 30 8.42 9.09 13.25
N ILE A 31 7.78 9.56 12.16
CA ILE A 31 6.57 10.38 12.23
C ILE A 31 5.42 9.61 12.90
N LYS A 32 5.37 8.28 12.73
CA LYS A 32 4.34 7.43 13.37
C LYS A 32 4.52 7.23 14.87
N SER A 33 5.74 7.26 15.39
CA SER A 33 5.98 6.97 16.81
C SER A 33 5.55 8.10 17.75
N ASP A 34 5.42 9.33 17.24
CA ASP A 34 5.08 10.50 18.05
C ASP A 34 3.61 10.91 18.01
N ASN A 35 2.76 10.24 17.19
CA ASN A 35 1.37 10.65 16.96
C ASN A 35 0.35 9.50 17.14
N ASP A 36 0.30 8.90 18.31
CA ASP A 36 -0.81 8.00 18.70
C ASP A 36 -2.17 8.75 18.88
N SER A 37 -2.21 10.04 18.59
CA SER A 37 -3.39 10.88 18.73
C SER A 37 -3.77 11.70 17.48
N ALA A 38 -3.05 11.57 16.37
CA ALA A 38 -3.46 12.20 15.11
C ALA A 38 -4.64 11.45 14.50
N SER A 39 -5.74 12.18 14.23
CA SER A 39 -6.99 11.64 13.75
C SER A 39 -6.77 10.68 12.57
N GLU A 40 -7.47 9.57 12.58
CA GLU A 40 -7.45 8.45 11.61
C GLU A 40 -7.59 8.88 10.13
N LYS A 41 -8.12 10.06 9.85
CA LYS A 41 -8.13 10.69 8.53
C LYS A 41 -6.78 11.30 8.13
N GLY A 42 -5.89 11.56 9.10
CA GLY A 42 -4.55 12.09 8.86
C GLY A 42 -3.62 11.08 8.22
N GLU A 43 -3.67 9.80 8.60
CA GLU A 43 -2.72 8.78 8.10
C GLU A 43 -2.80 8.57 6.59
N LEU A 44 -4.00 8.54 6.01
CA LEU A 44 -4.17 8.43 4.56
C LEU A 44 -3.71 9.70 3.86
N ALA A 45 -4.05 10.88 4.39
CA ALA A 45 -3.64 12.15 3.81
C ALA A 45 -2.11 12.32 3.84
N GLU A 46 -1.45 11.93 4.92
CA GLU A 46 0.01 11.90 5.03
C GLU A 46 0.62 10.94 4.00
N LEU A 47 0.06 9.73 3.85
CA LEU A 47 0.54 8.77 2.87
C LEU A 47 0.40 9.30 1.44
N MET A 48 -0.69 10.01 1.12
CA MET A 48 -0.90 10.65 -0.17
C MET A 48 0.10 11.78 -0.41
N GLN A 49 0.36 12.62 0.59
CA GLN A 49 1.37 13.69 0.50
C GLN A 49 2.78 13.11 0.30
N ASP A 50 3.12 12.06 1.02
CA ASP A 50 4.41 11.39 0.89
C ASP A 50 4.59 10.80 -0.51
N ALA A 51 3.53 10.22 -1.07
CA ALA A 51 3.54 9.72 -2.44
C ALA A 51 3.77 10.84 -3.46
N GLU A 52 3.04 11.96 -3.35
CA GLU A 52 3.21 13.13 -4.24
C GLU A 52 4.62 13.69 -4.15
N ALA A 53 5.19 13.76 -2.95
CA ALA A 53 6.55 14.25 -2.74
C ALA A 53 7.63 13.44 -3.47
N ILE A 54 7.39 12.14 -3.72
CA ILE A 54 8.27 11.29 -4.54
C ILE A 54 7.80 11.17 -5.99
N GLY A 55 6.78 11.95 -6.39
CA GLY A 55 6.26 12.04 -7.75
C GLY A 55 5.36 10.88 -8.15
N THR A 56 4.70 10.26 -7.19
CA THR A 56 3.71 9.20 -7.39
C THR A 56 2.38 9.64 -6.77
N ARG A 57 1.27 9.37 -7.43
CA ARG A 57 -0.06 9.68 -6.94
C ARG A 57 -0.77 8.42 -6.47
N ILE A 58 -1.53 8.53 -5.37
CA ILE A 58 -2.45 7.49 -4.92
C ILE A 58 -3.87 7.94 -5.24
N GLU A 59 -4.61 7.10 -5.93
CA GLU A 59 -6.06 7.26 -6.13
C GLU A 59 -6.78 6.18 -5.35
N LEU A 60 -7.60 6.59 -4.38
CA LEU A 60 -8.40 5.70 -3.55
C LEU A 60 -9.88 5.85 -3.89
N PHE A 61 -10.54 4.76 -4.21
CA PHE A 61 -11.97 4.65 -4.44
C PHE A 61 -12.61 3.81 -3.33
N GLY A 62 -13.75 4.24 -2.85
CA GLY A 62 -14.39 3.67 -1.67
C GLY A 62 -13.88 4.26 -0.36
N GLU A 63 -14.29 3.69 0.75
CA GLU A 63 -13.99 4.19 2.09
C GLU A 63 -13.20 3.16 2.89
N LEU A 64 -12.20 3.65 3.64
CA LEU A 64 -11.45 2.82 4.58
C LEU A 64 -12.40 2.22 5.64
N PRO A 65 -12.11 1.01 6.14
CA PRO A 65 -12.87 0.42 7.24
C PRO A 65 -12.89 1.33 8.47
N GLU A 66 -14.00 1.32 9.19
CA GLU A 66 -14.07 1.99 10.50
C GLU A 66 -13.29 1.22 11.57
N GLU A 67 -13.22 -0.11 11.43
CA GLU A 67 -12.47 -0.97 12.34
C GLU A 67 -10.97 -0.66 12.22
N THR A 68 -10.38 -0.21 13.33
CA THR A 68 -8.99 0.25 13.40
C THR A 68 -7.99 -0.78 12.88
N ASP A 69 -8.15 -2.06 13.22
CA ASP A 69 -7.23 -3.11 12.79
C ASP A 69 -7.30 -3.36 11.28
N LEU A 70 -8.52 -3.40 10.71
CA LEU A 70 -8.72 -3.57 9.28
C LEU A 70 -8.19 -2.37 8.49
N ARG A 71 -8.42 -1.17 9.01
CA ARG A 71 -7.90 0.08 8.45
C ARG A 71 -6.37 0.08 8.41
N LYS A 72 -5.72 -0.30 9.51
CA LYS A 72 -4.25 -0.42 9.57
C LYS A 72 -3.71 -1.37 8.52
N VAL A 73 -4.34 -2.53 8.33
CA VAL A 73 -3.93 -3.50 7.30
C VAL A 73 -4.02 -2.87 5.91
N PHE A 74 -5.09 -2.15 5.59
CA PHE A 74 -5.26 -1.50 4.29
C PHE A 74 -4.24 -0.38 4.06
N LEU A 75 -3.96 0.45 5.05
CA LEU A 75 -2.94 1.50 4.94
C LEU A 75 -1.52 0.91 4.77
N ILE A 76 -1.22 -0.18 5.47
CA ILE A 76 0.05 -0.92 5.28
C ILE A 76 0.13 -1.46 3.85
N ALA A 77 -0.96 -2.04 3.33
CA ALA A 77 -1.01 -2.58 1.98
C ALA A 77 -0.75 -1.50 0.92
N ILE A 78 -1.42 -0.35 1.02
CA ILE A 78 -1.23 0.78 0.10
C ILE A 78 0.21 1.28 0.15
N ARG A 79 0.79 1.40 1.35
CA ARG A 79 2.20 1.81 1.54
C ARG A 79 3.18 0.82 0.95
N GLU A 80 2.97 -0.48 1.13
CA GLU A 80 3.83 -1.51 0.55
C GLU A 80 3.73 -1.52 -0.98
N CYS A 81 2.54 -1.37 -1.55
CA CYS A 81 2.36 -1.25 -3.00
C CYS A 81 3.00 0.02 -3.56
N LEU A 82 2.86 1.17 -2.88
CA LEU A 82 3.56 2.40 -3.25
C LEU A 82 5.07 2.18 -3.29
N THR A 83 5.62 1.62 -2.22
CA THR A 83 7.07 1.40 -2.10
C THR A 83 7.59 0.45 -3.19
N ASN A 84 6.87 -0.64 -3.44
CA ASN A 84 7.24 -1.63 -4.43
C ASN A 84 7.04 -1.11 -5.86
N GLY A 85 5.95 -0.42 -6.13
CA GLY A 85 5.67 0.21 -7.42
C GLY A 85 6.74 1.22 -7.82
N VAL A 86 7.12 2.11 -6.89
CA VAL A 86 8.20 3.08 -7.14
C VAL A 86 9.56 2.41 -7.29
N ARG A 87 9.85 1.38 -6.49
CA ARG A 87 11.16 0.73 -6.48
C ARG A 87 11.41 -0.20 -7.66
N HIS A 88 10.38 -0.93 -8.09
CA HIS A 88 10.54 -2.05 -9.02
C HIS A 88 9.83 -1.83 -10.36
N ALA A 89 8.81 -0.97 -10.40
CA ALA A 89 7.95 -0.81 -11.55
C ALA A 89 8.01 0.59 -12.19
N ASP A 90 8.78 1.53 -11.65
CA ASP A 90 8.77 2.94 -12.06
C ASP A 90 7.36 3.56 -12.03
N ALA A 91 6.53 3.12 -11.09
CA ALA A 91 5.13 3.54 -11.00
C ALA A 91 5.00 5.02 -10.65
N THR A 92 4.07 5.70 -11.29
CA THR A 92 3.68 7.09 -11.02
C THR A 92 2.25 7.22 -10.50
N LEU A 93 1.53 6.11 -10.49
CA LEU A 93 0.15 6.02 -9.99
C LEU A 93 -0.05 4.69 -9.29
N ILE A 94 -0.60 4.76 -8.09
CA ILE A 94 -1.15 3.62 -7.36
C ILE A 94 -2.66 3.80 -7.33
N HIS A 95 -3.38 2.84 -7.90
CA HIS A 95 -4.83 2.78 -7.85
C HIS A 95 -5.25 1.80 -6.77
N ALA A 96 -6.06 2.24 -5.82
CA ALA A 96 -6.63 1.42 -4.75
C ALA A 96 -8.15 1.52 -4.77
N GLU A 97 -8.83 0.39 -4.71
CA GLU A 97 -10.29 0.31 -4.68
C GLU A 97 -10.74 -0.54 -3.50
N ILE A 98 -11.67 0.00 -2.71
CA ILE A 98 -12.26 -0.67 -1.55
C ILE A 98 -13.73 -0.95 -1.85
N VAL A 99 -14.11 -2.22 -1.74
CA VAL A 99 -15.46 -2.71 -1.99
C VAL A 99 -15.97 -3.48 -0.78
N ARG A 100 -17.19 -3.18 -0.34
CA ARG A 100 -17.90 -3.99 0.66
C ARG A 100 -18.73 -5.04 -0.06
N LYS A 101 -18.59 -6.30 0.34
CA LYS A 101 -19.34 -7.41 -0.23
C LYS A 101 -19.76 -8.39 0.87
N ASN A 102 -21.05 -8.46 1.13
CA ASN A 102 -21.61 -9.27 2.22
C ASN A 102 -20.99 -8.86 3.58
N LYS A 103 -20.37 -9.83 4.28
CA LYS A 103 -19.68 -9.63 5.56
C LYS A 103 -18.18 -9.39 5.40
N ASN A 104 -17.72 -9.08 4.20
CA ASN A 104 -16.31 -8.87 3.91
C ASN A 104 -16.08 -7.47 3.33
N ILE A 105 -14.89 -6.96 3.56
CA ILE A 105 -14.37 -5.78 2.88
C ILE A 105 -13.16 -6.19 2.05
N LEU A 106 -13.14 -5.75 0.80
CA LEU A 106 -12.10 -6.10 -0.16
C LEU A 106 -11.31 -4.85 -0.54
N LEU A 107 -10.00 -5.01 -0.64
CA LEU A 107 -9.09 -4.01 -1.16
C LEU A 107 -8.38 -4.57 -2.39
N TYR A 108 -8.45 -3.85 -3.50
CA TYR A 108 -7.67 -4.11 -4.71
C TYR A 108 -6.67 -2.99 -4.92
N ILE A 109 -5.42 -3.32 -5.16
CA ILE A 109 -4.37 -2.33 -5.44
C ILE A 109 -3.63 -2.75 -6.69
N MET A 110 -3.44 -1.81 -7.61
CA MET A 110 -2.62 -1.96 -8.80
C MET A 110 -1.79 -0.69 -9.02
N ASP A 111 -0.71 -0.81 -9.75
CA ASP A 111 0.11 0.31 -10.19
C ASP A 111 0.13 0.43 -11.73
N ASN A 112 0.53 1.59 -12.23
CA ASN A 112 0.69 1.83 -13.66
C ASN A 112 2.11 1.59 -14.17
N GLY A 113 2.93 0.94 -13.37
CA GLY A 113 4.33 0.68 -13.70
C GLY A 113 4.53 -0.53 -14.60
N LYS A 114 5.78 -0.95 -14.74
CA LYS A 114 6.16 -2.14 -15.48
C LYS A 114 5.68 -3.39 -14.73
N PRO A 115 5.11 -4.39 -15.43
CA PRO A 115 4.74 -5.64 -14.77
C PRO A 115 5.98 -6.37 -14.24
N PRO A 116 5.83 -7.21 -13.20
CA PRO A 116 6.90 -8.08 -12.74
C PRO A 116 7.40 -9.02 -13.85
N GLU A 117 8.70 -9.35 -13.86
CA GLU A 117 9.27 -10.30 -14.82
C GLU A 117 8.84 -11.75 -14.58
N GLY A 118 8.18 -12.03 -13.45
CA GLY A 118 7.73 -13.36 -13.08
C GLY A 118 6.79 -13.34 -11.88
N VAL A 119 6.57 -14.50 -11.30
CA VAL A 119 5.69 -14.65 -10.13
C VAL A 119 6.30 -13.94 -8.93
N VAL A 120 5.54 -13.02 -8.34
CA VAL A 120 5.93 -12.33 -7.10
C VAL A 120 5.68 -13.24 -5.91
N VAL A 121 6.76 -13.58 -5.20
CA VAL A 121 6.70 -14.34 -3.95
C VAL A 121 6.77 -13.34 -2.77
N PRO A 122 5.83 -13.38 -1.83
CA PRO A 122 5.85 -12.49 -0.67
C PRO A 122 7.14 -12.62 0.14
N LYS A 123 7.86 -11.53 0.31
CA LYS A 123 9.04 -11.38 1.16
C LYS A 123 9.08 -9.98 1.76
N GLY A 124 9.81 -9.78 2.86
CA GLY A 124 9.93 -8.48 3.51
C GLY A 124 8.57 -7.90 3.91
N GLY A 125 8.24 -6.72 3.44
CA GLY A 125 6.99 -6.02 3.76
C GLY A 125 5.74 -6.78 3.31
N LEU A 126 5.75 -7.40 2.12
CA LEU A 126 4.63 -8.23 1.65
C LEU A 126 4.42 -9.48 2.50
N LEU A 127 5.49 -10.09 3.02
CA LEU A 127 5.35 -11.24 3.94
C LEU A 127 4.75 -10.81 5.29
N ASN A 128 5.16 -9.65 5.81
CA ASN A 128 4.58 -9.09 7.02
C ASN A 128 3.11 -8.73 6.81
N LEU A 129 2.77 -8.12 5.68
CA LEU A 129 1.38 -7.83 5.31
C LEU A 129 0.53 -9.11 5.25
N LEU A 130 1.05 -10.18 4.65
CA LEU A 130 0.36 -11.48 4.60
C LEU A 130 0.04 -12.00 5.99
N ARG A 131 0.96 -11.85 6.96
CA ARG A 131 0.74 -12.23 8.37
C ARG A 131 -0.34 -11.37 9.01
N TYR A 132 -0.31 -10.05 8.85
CA TYR A 132 -1.35 -9.15 9.38
C TYR A 132 -2.72 -9.47 8.83
N VAL A 133 -2.81 -9.77 7.53
CA VAL A 133 -4.07 -10.20 6.89
C VAL A 133 -4.57 -11.51 7.51
N ALA A 134 -3.69 -12.49 7.70
CA ALA A 134 -4.03 -13.77 8.32
C ALA A 134 -4.49 -13.59 9.78
N ASP A 135 -3.82 -12.74 10.57
CA ASP A 135 -4.18 -12.44 11.95
C ASP A 135 -5.58 -11.81 12.06
N CYS A 136 -6.00 -11.07 11.04
CA CYS A 136 -7.37 -10.54 10.92
C CYS A 136 -8.38 -11.56 10.36
N GLY A 137 -7.98 -12.80 10.13
CA GLY A 137 -8.84 -13.85 9.53
C GLY A 137 -9.12 -13.66 8.05
N GLY A 138 -8.31 -12.87 7.37
CA GLY A 138 -8.47 -12.52 5.97
C GLY A 138 -7.66 -13.38 5.00
N LYS A 139 -7.72 -13.00 3.73
CA LYS A 139 -6.97 -13.63 2.63
C LYS A 139 -6.27 -12.57 1.81
N MET A 140 -5.08 -12.87 1.31
CA MET A 140 -4.30 -12.04 0.42
C MET A 140 -3.91 -12.83 -0.84
N LYS A 141 -4.06 -12.21 -1.99
CA LYS A 141 -3.67 -12.75 -3.29
C LYS A 141 -2.83 -11.73 -4.03
N ILE A 142 -1.78 -12.20 -4.71
CA ILE A 142 -0.96 -11.40 -5.63
C ILE A 142 -1.08 -12.02 -7.02
N GLU A 143 -1.49 -11.21 -7.98
CA GLU A 143 -1.41 -11.51 -9.41
C GLU A 143 -0.23 -10.72 -9.99
N SER A 144 0.65 -11.42 -10.69
CA SER A 144 1.89 -10.81 -11.20
C SER A 144 1.76 -10.40 -12.66
N LEU A 145 1.03 -11.16 -13.46
CA LEU A 145 0.89 -10.97 -14.90
C LEU A 145 -0.59 -11.02 -15.34
N PRO A 146 -0.99 -10.24 -16.32
CA PRO A 146 -0.20 -9.32 -17.16
C PRO A 146 0.19 -8.02 -16.44
N GLN A 147 -0.33 -7.77 -15.25
CA GLN A 147 -0.06 -6.61 -14.41
C GLN A 147 -0.06 -7.02 -12.94
N TYR A 148 0.72 -6.29 -12.11
CA TYR A 148 0.70 -6.51 -10.67
C TYR A 148 -0.64 -6.07 -10.07
N VAL A 149 -1.30 -6.98 -9.36
CA VAL A 149 -2.51 -6.70 -8.59
C VAL A 149 -2.40 -7.38 -7.23
N LEU A 150 -2.55 -6.60 -6.17
CA LEU A 150 -2.70 -7.10 -4.80
C LEU A 150 -4.18 -7.06 -4.43
N SER A 151 -4.72 -8.18 -3.98
CA SER A 151 -6.08 -8.29 -3.46
C SER A 151 -6.06 -8.74 -2.01
N ILE A 152 -6.81 -8.05 -1.15
CA ILE A 152 -7.01 -8.41 0.26
C ILE A 152 -8.49 -8.50 0.53
N GLU A 153 -8.91 -9.58 1.18
CA GLU A 153 -10.28 -9.77 1.67
C GLU A 153 -10.22 -9.96 3.19
N LEU A 154 -10.93 -9.10 3.93
CA LEU A 154 -11.01 -9.15 5.39
C LEU A 154 -12.47 -9.30 5.83
N PRO A 155 -12.77 -10.13 6.86
CA PRO A 155 -14.08 -10.16 7.49
C PRO A 155 -14.32 -8.84 8.22
N SER A 156 -15.46 -8.20 7.98
CA SER A 156 -15.89 -6.97 8.65
C SER A 156 -17.10 -7.25 9.56
N LYS A 157 -17.05 -6.74 10.77
CA LYS A 157 -18.15 -6.88 11.74
C LYS A 157 -19.33 -5.96 11.39
N ASN A 158 -19.05 -4.89 10.63
CA ASN A 158 -20.03 -3.87 10.24
C ASN A 158 -20.68 -4.13 8.87
N GLY A 159 -20.58 -5.35 8.34
CA GLY A 159 -21.28 -5.75 7.13
C GLY A 159 -22.79 -5.72 7.36
N GLU A 160 -23.46 -4.62 6.96
CA GLU A 160 -24.91 -4.62 6.86
C GLU A 160 -25.33 -5.69 5.86
N ILE A 161 -26.26 -6.53 6.29
CA ILE A 161 -27.01 -7.41 5.39
C ILE A 161 -27.88 -6.46 4.58
N GLU A 162 -27.51 -6.17 3.32
CA GLU A 162 -28.49 -5.64 2.37
C GLU A 162 -29.67 -6.62 2.40
N LYS A 163 -30.77 -6.18 3.03
CA LYS A 163 -32.04 -6.89 2.93
C LYS A 163 -32.53 -6.70 1.50
N GLU A 164 -32.60 -7.81 0.75
CA GLU A 164 -33.43 -7.88 -0.44
C GLU A 164 -34.86 -7.42 -0.17
#